data_42c788b1006d0ea0ac9048d9ec46e3be
#
_entry.id   42c788b1006d0ea0ac9048d9ec46e3be
#
_cell.length_a   1.000
_cell.length_b   1.000
_cell.length_c   1.000
_cell.angle_alpha   90.00
_cell.angle_beta   90.00
_cell.angle_gamma   90.00
#
_symmetry.space_group_name_H-M   'P 1'
#
loop_
_entity.id
_entity.type
_entity.pdbx_description
1 polymer ?
#
loop_
_entity_poly.entity_id
_entity_poly.type
_entity_poly.pdbx_seq_one_letter_code
_entity_poly.pdbx_strand_id
1 'polypeptide(L)'
;MRSLKAVSGALAGATFLLAASYAHAGWVKGEFTSGGKPVTEYHCVPKGNGPHPAVVMLHGASQRKDSGNPEYEKMCSELADLGYYTEFIEYYSQTDAVGPGEPVQMKEDFPIWLAEIHSGLDALDKNPAVDPHRVAMLGFSLGSFLSLSAGAIDPNQIAAIVEYYGGLPPTLEFGAKSMPPVLILHGDKDVLVPVAMAHQLDELLTKEKRPHEMKIYEGANHAFNFPGLAIWYNADDAQDAWTRSTKFLAANLNNPSK
;
A
#
# COMPACT_ATOMS: atom_id res chain seq x y z
N MET A 1 -59.09 -49.02 29.88
CA MET A 1 -58.22 -48.72 28.75
C MET A 1 -58.27 -47.21 28.44
N ARG A 2 -57.25 -46.45 28.85
CA ARG A 2 -57.21 -45.02 28.59
C ARG A 2 -55.99 -44.79 27.68
N SER A 3 -56.26 -44.21 26.51
CA SER A 3 -55.32 -43.88 25.47
C SER A 3 -54.52 -42.61 25.86
N LEU A 4 -53.18 -42.69 25.89
CA LEU A 4 -52.31 -41.52 26.00
C LEU A 4 -52.06 -40.96 24.59
N LYS A 5 -52.42 -39.71 24.40
CA LYS A 5 -52.04 -38.92 23.23
C LYS A 5 -50.66 -38.31 23.50
N ALA A 6 -49.70 -38.64 22.63
CA ALA A 6 -48.40 -37.98 22.60
C ALA A 6 -48.52 -36.59 21.95
N VAL A 7 -48.04 -35.57 22.65
CA VAL A 7 -47.90 -34.20 22.14
C VAL A 7 -46.47 -34.04 21.67
N SER A 8 -46.30 -33.95 20.33
CA SER A 8 -45.01 -33.60 19.72
C SER A 8 -44.80 -32.08 19.76
N GLY A 9 -43.94 -31.60 20.63
CA GLY A 9 -43.47 -30.22 20.62
C GLY A 9 -42.35 -30.05 19.64
N ALA A 10 -42.53 -29.29 18.58
CA ALA A 10 -41.45 -28.86 17.68
C ALA A 10 -40.68 -27.70 18.32
N LEU A 11 -39.44 -27.93 18.72
CA LEU A 11 -38.52 -26.86 19.05
C LEU A 11 -38.05 -26.19 17.74
N ALA A 12 -38.50 -24.98 17.50
CA ALA A 12 -37.93 -24.09 16.49
C ALA A 12 -36.65 -23.50 17.03
N GLY A 13 -35.51 -24.05 16.62
CA GLY A 13 -34.19 -23.47 16.90
C GLY A 13 -33.99 -22.18 16.09
N ALA A 14 -34.09 -21.04 16.75
CA ALA A 14 -33.70 -19.75 16.18
C ALA A 14 -32.16 -19.70 16.16
N THR A 15 -31.58 -19.92 14.99
CA THR A 15 -30.16 -19.66 14.75
C THR A 15 -29.95 -18.14 14.67
N PHE A 16 -29.53 -17.52 15.76
CA PHE A 16 -29.04 -16.14 15.72
C PHE A 16 -27.70 -16.13 14.99
N LEU A 17 -27.69 -15.74 13.74
CA LEU A 17 -26.51 -15.27 13.04
C LEU A 17 -26.11 -13.94 13.72
N LEU A 18 -25.13 -14.00 14.63
CA LEU A 18 -24.42 -12.81 15.06
C LEU A 18 -23.63 -12.28 13.85
N ALA A 19 -24.22 -11.32 13.14
CA ALA A 19 -23.46 -10.43 12.28
C ALA A 19 -22.51 -9.64 13.21
N ALA A 20 -21.25 -10.06 13.28
CA ALA A 20 -20.20 -9.26 13.91
C ALA A 20 -20.08 -7.99 13.06
N SER A 21 -20.67 -6.88 13.54
CA SER A 21 -20.37 -5.57 13.02
C SER A 21 -18.92 -5.27 13.41
N TYR A 22 -17.98 -5.50 12.49
CA TYR A 22 -16.61 -5.03 12.65
C TYR A 22 -16.68 -3.51 12.70
N ALA A 23 -16.51 -2.95 13.91
CA ALA A 23 -16.20 -1.55 14.05
C ALA A 23 -14.86 -1.33 13.31
N HIS A 24 -14.77 -0.20 12.59
CA HIS A 24 -13.50 0.25 12.02
C HIS A 24 -12.41 0.11 13.09
N ALA A 25 -11.49 -0.83 12.91
CA ALA A 25 -10.32 -0.92 13.76
C ALA A 25 -9.32 0.09 13.21
N GLY A 26 -9.02 1.14 13.98
CA GLY A 26 -7.98 2.11 13.64
C GLY A 26 -6.61 1.43 13.49
N TRP A 27 -5.58 2.21 13.44
CA TRP A 27 -4.18 1.79 13.33
C TRP A 27 -3.80 0.68 14.33
N VAL A 28 -3.79 -0.58 13.88
CA VAL A 28 -3.54 -1.77 14.71
C VAL A 28 -2.17 -2.34 14.35
N LYS A 29 -1.31 -2.49 15.36
CA LYS A 29 -0.01 -3.13 15.18
C LYS A 29 -0.18 -4.65 15.02
N GLY A 30 0.45 -5.20 14.00
CA GLY A 30 0.56 -6.62 13.70
C GLY A 30 2.00 -7.02 13.40
N GLU A 31 2.16 -8.26 12.96
CA GLU A 31 3.46 -8.83 12.62
C GLU A 31 3.29 -9.97 11.62
N PHE A 32 4.18 -10.04 10.64
CA PHE A 32 4.35 -11.21 9.79
C PHE A 32 5.81 -11.67 9.80
N THR A 33 6.12 -12.77 9.13
CA THR A 33 7.48 -13.34 9.12
C THR A 33 8.11 -13.23 7.74
N SER A 34 9.35 -12.73 7.67
CA SER A 34 10.18 -12.71 6.47
C SER A 34 11.54 -13.36 6.80
N GLY A 35 11.97 -14.36 6.01
CA GLY A 35 13.22 -15.06 6.26
C GLY A 35 13.36 -15.68 7.66
N GLY A 36 12.25 -16.03 8.31
CA GLY A 36 12.21 -16.56 9.68
C GLY A 36 12.35 -15.52 10.80
N LYS A 37 12.30 -14.23 10.47
CA LYS A 37 12.34 -13.10 11.42
C LYS A 37 11.05 -12.29 11.36
N PRO A 38 10.65 -11.67 12.49
CA PRO A 38 9.45 -10.84 12.54
C PRO A 38 9.64 -9.54 11.75
N VAL A 39 8.57 -9.11 11.07
CA VAL A 39 8.43 -7.81 10.43
C VAL A 39 7.21 -7.13 11.02
N THR A 40 7.38 -5.93 11.55
CA THR A 40 6.27 -5.13 12.09
C THR A 40 5.43 -4.58 10.93
N GLU A 41 4.11 -4.66 11.08
CA GLU A 41 3.17 -3.98 10.21
C GLU A 41 2.11 -3.25 11.05
N TYR A 42 1.39 -2.32 10.41
CA TYR A 42 0.18 -1.73 10.97
C TYR A 42 -0.93 -1.81 9.93
N HIS A 43 -2.15 -2.10 10.38
CA HIS A 43 -3.27 -2.20 9.46
C HIS A 43 -4.52 -1.47 9.96
N CYS A 44 -5.35 -1.08 9.00
CA CYS A 44 -6.68 -0.54 9.21
C CYS A 44 -7.67 -1.41 8.41
N VAL A 45 -8.67 -1.95 9.12
CA VAL A 45 -9.67 -2.83 8.52
C VAL A 45 -10.92 -2.01 8.16
N PRO A 46 -11.43 -2.07 6.93
CA PRO A 46 -12.63 -1.35 6.55
C PRO A 46 -13.87 -1.95 7.20
N LYS A 47 -14.94 -1.17 7.26
CA LYS A 47 -16.26 -1.65 7.72
C LYS A 47 -16.86 -2.65 6.73
N GLY A 48 -17.60 -3.61 7.24
CA GLY A 48 -18.32 -4.60 6.44
C GLY A 48 -17.63 -5.96 6.40
N ASN A 49 -18.21 -6.85 5.61
CA ASN A 49 -17.68 -8.21 5.45
C ASN A 49 -16.72 -8.23 4.26
N GLY A 50 -15.54 -8.81 4.45
CA GLY A 50 -14.56 -9.07 3.39
C GLY A 50 -14.97 -10.21 2.44
N PRO A 51 -14.11 -10.59 1.49
CA PRO A 51 -12.77 -10.03 1.30
C PRO A 51 -12.79 -8.63 0.66
N HIS A 52 -11.91 -7.76 1.14
CA HIS A 52 -11.76 -6.38 0.70
C HIS A 52 -10.58 -6.23 -0.28
N PRO A 53 -10.62 -5.27 -1.22
CA PRO A 53 -9.41 -4.86 -1.90
C PRO A 53 -8.42 -4.28 -0.89
N ALA A 54 -7.11 -4.39 -1.16
CA ALA A 54 -6.09 -3.93 -0.22
C ALA A 54 -5.15 -2.89 -0.81
N VAL A 55 -4.59 -2.06 0.08
CA VAL A 55 -3.54 -1.09 -0.25
C VAL A 55 -2.37 -1.30 0.70
N VAL A 56 -1.21 -1.65 0.18
CA VAL A 56 0.05 -1.72 0.92
C VAL A 56 0.74 -0.38 0.84
N MET A 57 0.94 0.27 1.99
CA MET A 57 1.64 1.55 2.09
C MET A 57 3.10 1.35 2.49
N LEU A 58 4.01 2.02 1.79
CA LEU A 58 5.44 1.99 2.04
C LEU A 58 5.98 3.40 2.30
N HIS A 59 6.62 3.58 3.46
CA HIS A 59 7.14 4.86 3.92
C HIS A 59 8.38 5.34 3.15
N GLY A 60 8.69 6.64 3.29
CA GLY A 60 9.95 7.21 2.82
C GLY A 60 11.13 6.91 3.77
N ALA A 61 12.34 7.21 3.30
CA ALA A 61 13.58 6.92 4.02
C ALA A 61 13.71 7.62 5.39
N SER A 62 12.95 8.69 5.65
CA SER A 62 12.97 9.42 6.93
C SER A 62 12.18 8.75 8.06
N GLN A 63 11.37 7.72 7.74
CA GLN A 63 10.64 6.96 8.75
C GLN A 63 11.61 6.26 9.69
N ARG A 64 11.36 6.37 10.98
CA ARG A 64 12.10 5.64 12.00
C ARG A 64 11.31 4.41 12.41
N LYS A 65 12.03 3.31 12.67
CA LYS A 65 11.45 2.09 13.21
C LYS A 65 10.67 2.37 14.49
N ASP A 66 9.50 1.78 14.61
CA ASP A 66 8.60 1.87 15.77
C ASP A 66 8.22 3.32 16.21
N SER A 67 8.42 4.32 15.33
CA SER A 67 8.18 5.72 15.72
C SER A 67 6.72 6.15 15.60
N GLY A 68 5.89 5.38 14.87
CA GLY A 68 4.59 5.83 14.43
C GLY A 68 4.70 7.10 13.55
N ASN A 69 3.78 7.30 12.66
CA ASN A 69 3.70 8.54 11.89
C ASN A 69 2.22 8.88 11.71
N PRO A 70 1.73 9.98 12.33
CA PRO A 70 0.32 10.34 12.28
C PRO A 70 -0.22 10.56 10.87
N GLU A 71 0.63 10.92 9.90
CA GLU A 71 0.21 11.08 8.52
C GLU A 71 -0.10 9.72 7.87
N TYR A 72 0.72 8.69 8.11
CA TYR A 72 0.44 7.34 7.60
C TYR A 72 -0.76 6.71 8.31
N GLU A 73 -0.91 6.92 9.62
CA GLU A 73 -2.09 6.50 10.38
C GLU A 73 -3.37 7.13 9.82
N LYS A 74 -3.34 8.43 9.51
CA LYS A 74 -4.44 9.14 8.89
C LYS A 74 -4.78 8.55 7.50
N MET A 75 -3.77 8.37 6.64
CA MET A 75 -3.96 7.78 5.30
C MET A 75 -4.54 6.36 5.38
N CYS A 76 -4.05 5.54 6.33
CA CYS A 76 -4.56 4.20 6.59
C CYS A 76 -6.07 4.23 6.92
N SER A 77 -6.46 5.12 7.84
CA SER A 77 -7.84 5.28 8.26
C SER A 77 -8.74 5.79 7.11
N GLU A 78 -8.27 6.77 6.34
CA GLU A 78 -8.99 7.30 5.18
C GLU A 78 -9.20 6.23 4.09
N LEU A 79 -8.19 5.40 3.80
CA LEU A 79 -8.30 4.31 2.85
C LEU A 79 -9.26 3.23 3.37
N ALA A 80 -9.25 2.93 4.66
CA ALA A 80 -10.19 1.99 5.27
C ALA A 80 -11.64 2.53 5.22
N ASP A 81 -11.87 3.82 5.40
CA ASP A 81 -13.20 4.44 5.21
C ASP A 81 -13.67 4.38 3.75
N LEU A 82 -12.75 4.31 2.78
CA LEU A 82 -13.03 4.07 1.36
C LEU A 82 -13.25 2.59 1.01
N GLY A 83 -13.11 1.67 1.99
CA GLY A 83 -13.37 0.24 1.83
C GLY A 83 -12.16 -0.62 1.53
N TYR A 84 -10.94 -0.10 1.67
CA TYR A 84 -9.70 -0.85 1.46
C TYR A 84 -9.15 -1.41 2.79
N TYR A 85 -8.78 -2.69 2.80
CA TYR A 85 -7.87 -3.19 3.81
C TYR A 85 -6.52 -2.51 3.59
N THR A 86 -6.02 -1.77 4.56
CA THR A 86 -4.79 -1.01 4.39
C THR A 86 -3.71 -1.58 5.29
N GLU A 87 -2.55 -1.89 4.74
CA GLU A 87 -1.39 -2.39 5.46
C GLU A 87 -0.20 -1.46 5.25
N PHE A 88 0.39 -1.02 6.34
CA PHE A 88 1.63 -0.25 6.36
C PHE A 88 2.76 -1.16 6.83
N ILE A 89 3.74 -1.44 5.98
CA ILE A 89 4.87 -2.31 6.29
C ILE A 89 6.05 -1.48 6.78
N GLU A 90 6.52 -1.78 8.00
CA GLU A 90 7.79 -1.25 8.51
C GLU A 90 8.97 -2.09 7.98
N TYR A 91 9.31 -1.89 6.71
CA TYR A 91 10.34 -2.66 6.01
C TYR A 91 11.77 -2.41 6.53
N TYR A 92 11.95 -1.62 7.57
CA TYR A 92 13.22 -1.51 8.32
C TYR A 92 13.32 -2.52 9.48
N SER A 93 12.35 -3.43 9.63
CA SER A 93 12.25 -4.31 10.78
C SER A 93 13.48 -5.20 10.99
N GLN A 94 14.14 -5.63 9.92
CA GLN A 94 15.30 -6.52 9.99
C GLN A 94 16.64 -5.80 9.78
N THR A 95 16.63 -4.50 9.60
CA THR A 95 17.84 -3.68 9.45
C THR A 95 17.91 -2.65 10.57
N ASP A 96 19.10 -2.14 10.83
CA ASP A 96 19.31 -1.03 11.77
C ASP A 96 19.10 0.34 11.11
N ALA A 97 18.41 0.39 9.97
CA ALA A 97 18.14 1.61 9.23
C ALA A 97 17.30 2.58 10.08
N VAL A 98 17.85 3.75 10.33
CA VAL A 98 17.23 4.82 11.12
C VAL A 98 17.10 6.07 10.25
N GLY A 99 16.45 5.93 9.12
CA GLY A 99 16.38 6.97 8.09
C GLY A 99 17.38 6.70 6.95
N PRO A 100 17.56 7.64 6.01
CA PRO A 100 18.48 7.46 4.90
C PRO A 100 19.88 7.22 5.46
N GLY A 101 20.28 5.96 5.47
CA GLY A 101 21.63 5.57 5.85
C GLY A 101 22.66 6.10 4.85
N GLU A 102 23.91 5.86 5.13
CA GLU A 102 24.95 6.06 4.16
C GLU A 102 24.60 5.31 2.85
N PRO A 103 24.95 5.82 1.67
CA PRO A 103 24.61 5.21 0.39
C PRO A 103 24.98 3.72 0.27
N VAL A 104 25.98 3.28 1.00
CA VAL A 104 26.43 1.89 1.07
C VAL A 104 25.39 1.03 1.80
N GLN A 105 24.85 1.49 2.92
CA GLN A 105 23.83 0.79 3.69
C GLN A 105 22.53 0.64 2.88
N MET A 106 22.07 1.72 2.21
CA MET A 106 20.91 1.63 1.34
C MET A 106 21.08 0.56 0.26
N LYS A 107 22.25 0.45 -0.35
CA LYS A 107 22.49 -0.55 -1.41
C LYS A 107 22.48 -1.98 -0.87
N GLU A 108 22.99 -2.18 0.34
CA GLU A 108 23.04 -3.49 1.00
C GLU A 108 21.68 -3.90 1.57
N ASP A 109 20.94 -2.96 2.13
CA ASP A 109 19.67 -3.21 2.82
C ASP A 109 18.47 -3.28 1.85
N PHE A 110 18.53 -2.64 0.69
CA PHE A 110 17.44 -2.60 -0.27
C PHE A 110 16.90 -3.98 -0.65
N PRO A 111 17.73 -5.01 -0.91
CA PRO A 111 17.24 -6.38 -1.15
C PRO A 111 16.54 -6.99 0.06
N ILE A 112 16.94 -6.65 1.29
CA ILE A 112 16.32 -7.12 2.52
C ILE A 112 14.93 -6.52 2.64
N TRP A 113 14.81 -5.19 2.48
CA TRP A 113 13.54 -4.48 2.53
C TRP A 113 12.56 -4.99 1.46
N LEU A 114 13.07 -5.25 0.26
CA LEU A 114 12.24 -5.79 -0.82
C LEU A 114 11.75 -7.21 -0.50
N ALA A 115 12.57 -8.04 0.14
CA ALA A 115 12.16 -9.36 0.61
C ALA A 115 11.10 -9.29 1.74
N GLU A 116 11.21 -8.30 2.64
CA GLU A 116 10.18 -8.06 3.66
C GLU A 116 8.85 -7.68 3.02
N ILE A 117 8.87 -6.80 1.99
CA ILE A 117 7.67 -6.37 1.26
C ILE A 117 7.01 -7.57 0.53
N HIS A 118 7.79 -8.40 -0.17
CA HIS A 118 7.24 -9.61 -0.79
C HIS A 118 6.63 -10.57 0.24
N SER A 119 7.26 -10.72 1.41
CA SER A 119 6.69 -11.54 2.49
C SER A 119 5.39 -10.96 3.05
N GLY A 120 5.23 -9.63 3.08
CA GLY A 120 3.98 -8.96 3.42
C GLY A 120 2.89 -9.22 2.37
N LEU A 121 3.21 -9.10 1.08
CA LEU A 121 2.28 -9.46 -0.01
C LEU A 121 1.84 -10.94 0.09
N ASP A 122 2.76 -11.85 0.39
CA ASP A 122 2.45 -13.27 0.60
C ASP A 122 1.59 -13.51 1.86
N ALA A 123 1.72 -12.67 2.88
CA ALA A 123 0.87 -12.73 4.07
C ALA A 123 -0.55 -12.21 3.78
N LEU A 124 -0.67 -11.14 2.99
CA LEU A 124 -1.96 -10.62 2.52
C LEU A 124 -2.71 -11.63 1.64
N ASP A 125 -2.01 -12.35 0.75
CA ASP A 125 -2.61 -13.41 -0.09
C ASP A 125 -3.32 -14.50 0.76
N LYS A 126 -2.84 -14.72 1.98
CA LYS A 126 -3.41 -15.70 2.93
C LYS A 126 -4.42 -15.10 3.91
N ASN A 127 -4.59 -13.79 3.90
CA ASN A 127 -5.49 -13.10 4.82
C ASN A 127 -6.95 -13.21 4.33
N PRO A 128 -7.86 -13.89 5.06
CA PRO A 128 -9.24 -14.07 4.62
C PRO A 128 -10.06 -12.76 4.53
N ALA A 129 -9.56 -11.67 5.10
CA ALA A 129 -10.18 -10.36 4.97
C ALA A 129 -9.80 -9.63 3.67
N VAL A 130 -8.83 -10.13 2.90
CA VAL A 130 -8.27 -9.49 1.70
C VAL A 130 -8.61 -10.29 0.46
N ASP A 131 -8.95 -9.60 -0.63
CA ASP A 131 -9.01 -10.17 -1.97
C ASP A 131 -7.63 -10.08 -2.61
N PRO A 132 -6.91 -11.21 -2.77
CA PRO A 132 -5.53 -11.20 -3.24
C PRO A 132 -5.37 -10.74 -4.70
N HIS A 133 -6.46 -10.70 -5.46
CA HIS A 133 -6.44 -10.21 -6.85
C HIS A 133 -6.63 -8.69 -6.95
N ARG A 134 -6.85 -8.02 -5.82
CA ARG A 134 -7.13 -6.57 -5.74
C ARG A 134 -6.22 -5.89 -4.71
N VAL A 135 -4.92 -6.08 -4.85
CA VAL A 135 -3.88 -5.47 -3.99
C VAL A 135 -3.15 -4.39 -4.77
N ALA A 136 -3.12 -3.17 -4.26
CA ALA A 136 -2.32 -2.09 -4.81
C ALA A 136 -1.20 -1.69 -3.84
N MET A 137 -0.19 -1.02 -4.38
CA MET A 137 0.87 -0.42 -3.57
C MET A 137 0.79 1.11 -3.63
N LEU A 138 1.10 1.75 -2.50
CA LEU A 138 1.19 3.20 -2.34
C LEU A 138 2.53 3.52 -1.68
N GLY A 139 3.50 3.99 -2.46
CA GLY A 139 4.86 4.25 -2.01
C GLY A 139 5.20 5.74 -1.96
N PHE A 140 6.05 6.12 -1.00
CA PHE A 140 6.57 7.48 -0.84
C PHE A 140 8.09 7.47 -0.88
N SER A 141 8.73 8.22 -1.79
CA SER A 141 10.19 8.31 -1.88
C SER A 141 10.84 6.92 -2.00
N LEU A 142 11.65 6.50 -1.04
CA LEU A 142 12.22 5.15 -0.99
C LEU A 142 11.14 4.05 -1.10
N GLY A 143 9.99 4.24 -0.46
CA GLY A 143 8.85 3.33 -0.59
C GLY A 143 8.30 3.24 -2.02
N SER A 144 8.39 4.32 -2.82
CA SER A 144 8.07 4.29 -4.25
C SER A 144 9.05 3.46 -5.05
N PHE A 145 10.36 3.61 -4.80
CA PHE A 145 11.37 2.75 -5.43
C PHE A 145 11.14 1.28 -5.12
N LEU A 146 10.77 0.96 -3.88
CA LEU A 146 10.46 -0.40 -3.47
C LEU A 146 9.16 -0.92 -4.08
N SER A 147 8.10 -0.10 -4.14
CA SER A 147 6.82 -0.47 -4.78
C SER A 147 6.99 -0.77 -6.27
N LEU A 148 7.72 0.09 -6.99
CA LEU A 148 8.01 -0.10 -8.40
C LEU A 148 8.93 -1.32 -8.62
N SER A 149 9.87 -1.56 -7.71
CA SER A 149 10.75 -2.74 -7.76
C SER A 149 9.97 -4.03 -7.56
N ALA A 150 9.05 -4.06 -6.60
CA ALA A 150 8.16 -5.21 -6.36
C ALA A 150 7.30 -5.49 -7.61
N GLY A 151 6.69 -4.44 -8.20
CA GLY A 151 5.91 -4.58 -9.43
C GLY A 151 6.71 -5.02 -10.65
N ALA A 152 8.01 -4.66 -10.73
CA ALA A 152 8.89 -5.09 -11.80
C ALA A 152 9.31 -6.57 -11.68
N ILE A 153 9.40 -7.09 -10.45
CA ILE A 153 9.85 -8.46 -10.15
C ILE A 153 8.66 -9.43 -10.15
N ASP A 154 7.58 -9.09 -9.45
CA ASP A 154 6.38 -9.93 -9.37
C ASP A 154 5.09 -9.13 -9.63
N PRO A 155 4.79 -8.84 -10.90
CA PRO A 155 3.63 -8.06 -11.29
C PRO A 155 2.28 -8.75 -11.00
N ASN A 156 2.26 -10.06 -10.73
CA ASN A 156 1.01 -10.81 -10.61
C ASN A 156 0.31 -10.61 -9.25
N GLN A 157 1.06 -10.20 -8.24
CA GLN A 157 0.51 -9.92 -6.90
C GLN A 157 -0.01 -8.48 -6.77
N ILE A 158 0.21 -7.61 -7.77
CA ILE A 158 -0.03 -6.17 -7.67
C ILE A 158 -0.95 -5.72 -8.79
N ALA A 159 -2.13 -5.21 -8.43
CA ALA A 159 -3.12 -4.72 -9.38
C ALA A 159 -2.86 -3.27 -9.85
N ALA A 160 -2.21 -2.44 -9.03
CA ALA A 160 -1.87 -1.05 -9.35
C ALA A 160 -0.78 -0.51 -8.41
N ILE A 161 -0.05 0.52 -8.86
CA ILE A 161 0.96 1.21 -8.06
C ILE A 161 0.70 2.72 -8.11
N VAL A 162 0.64 3.35 -6.94
CA VAL A 162 0.71 4.81 -6.79
C VAL A 162 2.08 5.14 -6.23
N GLU A 163 2.86 5.91 -6.97
CA GLU A 163 4.17 6.33 -6.57
C GLU A 163 4.24 7.85 -6.36
N TYR A 164 4.82 8.27 -5.26
CA TYR A 164 5.09 9.66 -4.91
C TYR A 164 6.59 9.90 -4.90
N TYR A 165 7.05 10.77 -5.79
CA TYR A 165 8.42 11.30 -5.89
C TYR A 165 9.51 10.21 -5.73
N GLY A 166 9.34 9.10 -6.44
CA GLY A 166 10.29 7.99 -6.53
C GLY A 166 10.82 7.77 -7.93
N GLY A 167 11.00 6.50 -8.26
CA GLY A 167 11.45 6.06 -9.58
C GLY A 167 11.74 4.56 -9.63
N LEU A 168 11.89 4.02 -10.83
CA LEU A 168 12.31 2.64 -11.02
C LEU A 168 13.84 2.56 -11.10
N PRO A 169 14.49 1.70 -10.29
CA PRO A 169 15.93 1.50 -10.40
C PRO A 169 16.31 1.01 -11.81
N PRO A 170 17.38 1.54 -12.45
CA PRO A 170 17.78 1.15 -13.79
C PRO A 170 18.02 -0.36 -13.96
N THR A 171 18.47 -1.03 -12.91
CA THR A 171 18.68 -2.49 -12.91
C THR A 171 17.38 -3.29 -13.03
N LEU A 172 16.21 -2.67 -12.84
CA LEU A 172 14.89 -3.30 -12.89
C LEU A 172 14.02 -2.83 -14.07
N GLU A 173 14.56 -2.01 -15.00
CA GLU A 173 13.82 -1.55 -16.18
C GLU A 173 13.28 -2.70 -17.04
N PHE A 174 13.91 -3.87 -17.00
CA PHE A 174 13.43 -5.06 -17.71
C PHE A 174 12.01 -5.49 -17.28
N GLY A 175 11.59 -5.15 -16.06
CA GLY A 175 10.26 -5.45 -15.51
C GLY A 175 9.17 -4.51 -16.00
N ALA A 176 9.53 -3.38 -16.62
CA ALA A 176 8.56 -2.40 -17.11
C ALA A 176 7.56 -3.00 -18.11
N LYS A 177 7.98 -3.98 -18.90
CA LYS A 177 7.12 -4.69 -19.89
C LYS A 177 5.91 -5.40 -19.28
N SER A 178 5.96 -5.72 -17.99
CA SER A 178 4.88 -6.40 -17.25
C SER A 178 4.33 -5.57 -16.10
N MET A 179 4.83 -4.33 -15.91
CA MET A 179 4.41 -3.44 -14.83
C MET A 179 2.88 -3.30 -14.78
N PRO A 180 2.25 -3.41 -13.60
CA PRO A 180 0.84 -3.07 -13.43
C PRO A 180 0.59 -1.59 -13.74
N PRO A 181 -0.67 -1.11 -13.83
CA PRO A 181 -0.97 0.31 -13.95
C PRO A 181 -0.25 1.16 -12.90
N VAL A 182 0.34 2.29 -13.31
CA VAL A 182 1.12 3.18 -12.42
C VAL A 182 0.56 4.60 -12.46
N LEU A 183 0.38 5.21 -11.27
CA LEU A 183 0.20 6.66 -11.14
C LEU A 183 1.50 7.27 -10.61
N ILE A 184 2.05 8.23 -11.36
CA ILE A 184 3.31 8.93 -11.08
C ILE A 184 2.99 10.34 -10.59
N LEU A 185 3.41 10.68 -9.36
CA LEU A 185 3.16 11.99 -8.73
C LEU A 185 4.49 12.59 -8.25
N HIS A 186 4.93 13.71 -8.86
CA HIS A 186 6.26 14.28 -8.59
C HIS A 186 6.25 15.81 -8.62
N GLY A 187 7.09 16.44 -7.81
CA GLY A 187 7.33 17.88 -7.84
C GLY A 187 8.48 18.25 -8.78
N ASP A 188 8.33 19.33 -9.57
CA ASP A 188 9.38 19.77 -10.52
C ASP A 188 10.60 20.42 -9.85
N LYS A 189 10.49 20.76 -8.55
CA LYS A 189 11.57 21.33 -7.72
C LYS A 189 12.12 20.35 -6.70
N ASP A 190 11.85 19.05 -6.90
CA ASP A 190 12.36 18.02 -6.02
C ASP A 190 13.90 18.03 -5.98
N VAL A 191 14.45 18.34 -4.79
CA VAL A 191 15.91 18.44 -4.56
C VAL A 191 16.55 17.14 -4.10
N LEU A 192 15.74 16.12 -3.76
CA LEU A 192 16.23 14.81 -3.29
C LEU A 192 16.15 13.74 -4.39
N VAL A 193 15.02 13.66 -5.07
CA VAL A 193 14.81 12.75 -6.19
C VAL A 193 14.50 13.59 -7.44
N PRO A 194 15.44 13.71 -8.38
CA PRO A 194 15.25 14.56 -9.55
C PRO A 194 13.99 14.16 -10.34
N VAL A 195 13.16 15.14 -10.72
CA VAL A 195 11.95 14.93 -11.54
C VAL A 195 12.21 14.19 -12.84
N ALA A 196 13.45 14.20 -13.32
CA ALA A 196 13.89 13.39 -14.47
C ALA A 196 13.61 11.90 -14.28
N MET A 197 13.57 11.37 -13.03
CA MET A 197 13.23 9.97 -12.78
C MET A 197 11.75 9.67 -13.06
N ALA A 198 10.84 10.61 -12.76
CA ALA A 198 9.44 10.50 -13.14
C ALA A 198 9.27 10.48 -14.67
N HIS A 199 9.96 11.37 -15.37
CA HIS A 199 9.94 11.39 -16.84
C HIS A 199 10.53 10.13 -17.46
N GLN A 200 11.64 9.60 -16.91
CA GLN A 200 12.22 8.34 -17.36
C GLN A 200 11.26 7.15 -17.19
N LEU A 201 10.54 7.11 -16.06
CA LEU A 201 9.52 6.08 -15.82
C LEU A 201 8.35 6.21 -16.79
N ASP A 202 7.84 7.42 -17.02
CA ASP A 202 6.77 7.72 -17.98
C ASP A 202 7.15 7.30 -19.41
N GLU A 203 8.35 7.70 -19.88
CA GLU A 203 8.88 7.30 -21.19
C GLU A 203 9.02 5.78 -21.33
N LEU A 204 9.51 5.11 -20.28
CA LEU A 204 9.69 3.67 -20.26
C LEU A 204 8.35 2.93 -20.32
N LEU A 205 7.36 3.34 -19.50
CA LEU A 205 6.02 2.74 -19.51
C LEU A 205 5.27 3.02 -20.81
N THR A 206 5.44 4.20 -21.41
CA THR A 206 4.93 4.52 -22.75
C THR A 206 5.51 3.59 -23.81
N LYS A 207 6.84 3.41 -23.82
CA LYS A 207 7.54 2.50 -24.74
C LYS A 207 7.05 1.06 -24.62
N GLU A 208 6.85 0.59 -23.40
CA GLU A 208 6.37 -0.75 -23.11
C GLU A 208 4.82 -0.87 -23.19
N LYS A 209 4.13 0.22 -23.57
CA LYS A 209 2.67 0.31 -23.73
C LYS A 209 1.93 -0.10 -22.44
N ARG A 210 2.48 0.26 -21.27
CA ARG A 210 1.84 -0.02 -19.99
C ARG A 210 0.90 1.11 -19.59
N PRO A 211 -0.28 0.80 -19.02
CA PRO A 211 -1.19 1.82 -18.49
C PRO A 211 -0.50 2.65 -17.40
N HIS A 212 -0.47 3.97 -17.55
CA HIS A 212 0.04 4.86 -16.51
C HIS A 212 -0.54 6.26 -16.68
N GLU A 213 -0.47 7.02 -15.60
CA GLU A 213 -0.81 8.43 -15.52
C GLU A 213 0.34 9.16 -14.83
N MET A 214 0.66 10.38 -15.27
CA MET A 214 1.66 11.22 -14.62
C MET A 214 1.11 12.60 -14.31
N LYS A 215 1.41 13.11 -13.12
CA LYS A 215 1.19 14.50 -12.74
C LYS A 215 2.45 15.09 -12.13
N ILE A 216 2.97 16.11 -12.76
CA ILE A 216 4.06 16.94 -12.23
C ILE A 216 3.44 18.19 -11.58
N TYR A 217 3.86 18.50 -10.35
CA TYR A 217 3.43 19.66 -9.57
C TYR A 217 4.45 20.78 -9.69
N GLU A 218 4.04 21.90 -10.28
CA GLU A 218 4.89 23.05 -10.51
C GLU A 218 5.26 23.75 -9.20
N GLY A 219 6.55 23.96 -8.96
CA GLY A 219 7.07 24.56 -7.75
C GLY A 219 7.14 23.64 -6.53
N ALA A 220 6.55 22.43 -6.61
CA ALA A 220 6.57 21.50 -5.50
C ALA A 220 7.93 20.83 -5.32
N ASN A 221 8.31 20.62 -4.05
CA ASN A 221 9.54 19.93 -3.68
C ASN A 221 9.24 18.48 -3.24
N HIS A 222 10.29 17.77 -2.81
CA HIS A 222 10.17 16.43 -2.23
C HIS A 222 9.21 16.42 -1.03
N ALA A 223 8.40 15.36 -0.90
CA ALA A 223 7.45 15.20 0.20
C ALA A 223 6.45 16.36 0.37
N PHE A 224 6.05 17.01 -0.74
CA PHE A 224 5.13 18.15 -0.77
C PHE A 224 3.77 17.86 -0.13
N ASN A 225 3.42 16.61 0.07
CA ASN A 225 2.15 16.15 0.65
C ASN A 225 2.22 15.88 2.16
N PHE A 226 3.37 16.05 2.83
CA PHE A 226 3.53 15.82 4.27
C PHE A 226 3.56 17.12 5.08
N PRO A 227 2.48 17.44 5.85
CA PRO A 227 2.42 18.64 6.69
C PRO A 227 3.56 18.77 7.69
N GLY A 228 4.08 17.64 8.19
CA GLY A 228 5.22 17.61 9.11
C GLY A 228 6.53 18.14 8.50
N LEU A 229 6.62 18.27 7.17
CA LEU A 229 7.74 18.86 6.43
C LEU A 229 7.36 20.25 5.90
N ALA A 230 7.01 21.16 6.81
CA ALA A 230 6.39 22.45 6.51
C ALA A 230 7.08 23.30 5.43
N ILE A 231 8.42 23.18 5.27
CA ILE A 231 9.18 23.93 4.24
C ILE A 231 8.93 23.42 2.81
N TRP A 232 8.39 22.22 2.67
CA TRP A 232 8.10 21.57 1.37
C TRP A 232 6.62 21.33 1.15
N TYR A 233 5.82 21.42 2.23
CA TYR A 233 4.40 21.13 2.18
C TYR A 233 3.63 22.15 1.36
N ASN A 234 2.81 21.65 0.43
CA ASN A 234 1.84 22.44 -0.34
C ASN A 234 0.45 21.78 -0.18
N ALA A 235 -0.47 22.47 0.46
CA ALA A 235 -1.78 21.91 0.80
C ALA A 235 -2.63 21.60 -0.44
N ASP A 236 -2.59 22.45 -1.47
CA ASP A 236 -3.38 22.28 -2.68
C ASP A 236 -2.85 21.10 -3.52
N ASP A 237 -1.53 21.02 -3.67
CA ASP A 237 -0.89 19.91 -4.36
C ASP A 237 -1.09 18.59 -3.62
N ALA A 238 -1.00 18.61 -2.28
CA ALA A 238 -1.24 17.44 -1.44
C ALA A 238 -2.68 16.91 -1.60
N GLN A 239 -3.66 17.82 -1.61
CA GLN A 239 -5.07 17.47 -1.79
C GLN A 239 -5.36 16.91 -3.19
N ASP A 240 -4.80 17.53 -4.24
CA ASP A 240 -4.95 17.05 -5.62
C ASP A 240 -4.29 15.66 -5.78
N ALA A 241 -3.06 15.49 -5.25
CA ALA A 241 -2.35 14.22 -5.30
C ALA A 241 -3.12 13.09 -4.60
N TRP A 242 -3.68 13.36 -3.41
CA TRP A 242 -4.51 12.39 -2.70
C TRP A 242 -5.79 12.05 -3.44
N THR A 243 -6.44 13.06 -4.03
CA THR A 243 -7.65 12.87 -4.85
C THR A 243 -7.35 12.01 -6.09
N ARG A 244 -6.21 12.22 -6.76
CA ARG A 244 -5.77 11.39 -7.89
C ARG A 244 -5.49 9.96 -7.44
N SER A 245 -4.77 9.80 -6.34
CA SER A 245 -4.43 8.48 -5.77
C SER A 245 -5.68 7.66 -5.48
N THR A 246 -6.65 8.22 -4.75
CA THR A 246 -7.89 7.51 -4.40
C THR A 246 -8.76 7.19 -5.63
N LYS A 247 -8.83 8.08 -6.62
CA LYS A 247 -9.52 7.81 -7.90
C LYS A 247 -8.82 6.70 -8.69
N PHE A 248 -7.50 6.73 -8.76
CA PHE A 248 -6.72 5.73 -9.47
C PHE A 248 -6.85 4.34 -8.82
N LEU A 249 -6.76 4.28 -7.48
CA LEU A 249 -7.02 3.06 -6.72
C LEU A 249 -8.43 2.52 -6.98
N ALA A 250 -9.45 3.37 -6.95
CA ALA A 250 -10.83 2.97 -7.21
C ALA A 250 -11.01 2.42 -8.63
N ALA A 251 -10.40 3.02 -9.63
CA ALA A 251 -10.48 2.58 -11.03
C ALA A 251 -9.84 1.19 -11.24
N ASN A 252 -8.78 0.87 -10.51
CA ASN A 252 -8.02 -0.36 -10.69
C ASN A 252 -8.41 -1.48 -9.72
N LEU A 253 -8.99 -1.17 -8.55
CA LEU A 253 -9.33 -2.16 -7.53
C LEU A 253 -10.82 -2.46 -7.44
N ASN A 254 -11.72 -1.51 -7.77
CA ASN A 254 -13.16 -1.70 -7.61
C ASN A 254 -13.87 -2.28 -8.85
N ASN A 255 -13.19 -2.32 -9.98
CA ASN A 255 -13.66 -2.95 -11.22
C ASN A 255 -12.74 -4.10 -11.61
N PRO A 256 -12.86 -5.30 -11.01
CA PRO A 256 -12.09 -6.46 -11.45
C PRO A 256 -12.70 -6.97 -12.78
N SER A 257 -12.47 -6.24 -13.85
CA SER A 257 -12.76 -6.70 -15.20
C SER A 257 -11.42 -6.96 -15.87
N LYS A 258 -10.87 -8.15 -15.54
CA LYS A 258 -10.03 -8.87 -16.54
C LYS A 258 -9.76 -10.29 -16.08
#